data_0a20a095b18cf74a148854ddc83113ad
#
_entry.id   0a20a095b18cf74a148854ddc83113ad
#
_cell.length_a   1.000
_cell.length_b   1.000
_cell.length_c   1.000
_cell.angle_alpha   90.00
_cell.angle_beta   90.00
_cell.angle_gamma   90.00
#
_symmetry.space_group_name_H-M   'P 1'
#
loop_
_entity.id
_entity.type
_entity.pdbx_description
1 polymer ?
#
loop_
_entity_poly.entity_id
_entity_poly.type
_entity_poly.pdbx_seq_one_letter_code
_entity_poly.pdbx_strand_id
1 'polypeptide(L)' 'MTTETWIAALLAIAILVYLVYTLLRPEKF' A
#
# COMPACT_ATOMS: atom_id res chain seq x y z
N MET A 1 -13.44 7.88 -14.62
CA MET A 1 -12.66 6.84 -13.97
C MET A 1 -12.59 5.62 -14.84
N THR A 2 -11.40 5.13 -15.05
CA THR A 2 -11.23 3.96 -15.88
C THR A 2 -10.70 2.84 -15.03
N THR A 3 -10.65 1.66 -15.60
CA THR A 3 -10.14 0.50 -14.91
C THR A 3 -8.70 0.74 -14.48
N GLU A 4 -7.96 1.44 -15.31
CA GLU A 4 -6.58 1.72 -15.03
C GLU A 4 -6.46 2.54 -13.75
N THR A 5 -7.31 3.53 -13.59
CA THR A 5 -7.28 4.37 -12.40
C THR A 5 -7.62 3.53 -11.18
N TRP A 6 -8.54 2.62 -11.33
CA TRP A 6 -8.95 1.73 -10.27
C TRP A 6 -7.76 0.91 -9.79
N ILE A 7 -7.07 0.29 -10.73
CA ILE A 7 -5.93 -0.56 -10.40
C ILE A 7 -4.84 0.25 -9.74
N ALA A 8 -4.60 1.45 -10.24
CA ALA A 8 -3.57 2.31 -9.66
C ALA A 8 -3.91 2.65 -8.21
N ALA A 9 -5.19 2.90 -7.95
CA ALA A 9 -5.62 3.23 -6.59
C ALA A 9 -5.41 2.05 -5.66
N LEU A 10 -5.74 0.86 -6.12
CA LEU A 10 -5.57 -0.32 -5.31
C LEU A 10 -4.10 -0.58 -4.99
N LEU A 11 -3.25 -0.38 -5.97
CA LEU A 11 -1.83 -0.57 -5.77
C LEU A 11 -1.29 0.45 -4.77
N ALA A 12 -1.74 1.69 -4.89
CA ALA A 12 -1.28 2.74 -3.99
C ALA A 12 -1.67 2.41 -2.56
N ILE A 13 -2.90 1.94 -2.37
CA ILE A 13 -3.38 1.59 -1.05
C ILE A 13 -2.58 0.42 -0.48
N ALA A 14 -2.31 -0.56 -1.32
CA ALA A 14 -1.56 -1.73 -0.88
C ALA A 14 -0.15 -1.34 -0.42
N ILE A 15 0.50 -0.48 -1.17
CA ILE A 15 1.83 -0.05 -0.82
C ILE A 15 1.80 0.78 0.46
N LEU A 16 0.80 1.63 0.59
CA LEU A 16 0.67 2.46 1.77
C LEU A 16 0.48 1.60 3.00
N VAL A 17 -0.38 0.61 2.92
CA VAL A 17 -0.63 -0.28 4.05
C VAL A 17 0.64 -1.04 4.40
N TYR A 18 1.37 -1.47 3.38
CA TYR A 18 2.61 -2.20 3.61
C TYR A 18 3.62 -1.34 4.35
N LEU A 19 3.76 -0.08 3.95
CA LEU A 19 4.69 0.82 4.59
C LEU A 19 4.29 1.11 6.03
N VAL A 20 3.00 1.32 6.24
CA VAL A 20 2.51 1.60 7.58
C VAL A 20 2.74 0.39 8.47
N TYR A 21 2.48 -0.79 7.94
CA TYR A 21 2.66 -2.02 8.69
C TYR A 21 4.12 -2.18 9.09
N THR A 22 5.02 -1.94 8.17
CA THR A 22 6.44 -2.05 8.44
C THR A 22 6.88 -1.04 9.47
N LEU A 23 6.28 0.14 9.42
CA LEU A 23 6.64 1.19 10.36
C LEU A 23 6.19 0.84 11.76
N LEU A 24 5.00 0.27 11.88
CA LEU A 24 4.47 -0.10 13.17
C LEU A 24 5.20 -1.31 13.75
N ARG A 25 5.78 -2.12 12.91
CA ARG A 25 6.52 -3.28 13.39
C ARG A 25 7.96 -3.18 12.94
N PRO A 26 8.71 -2.24 13.48
CA PRO A 26 10.09 -2.02 13.06
C PRO A 26 11.01 -3.17 13.42
N GLU A 27 10.63 -3.97 14.32
CA GLU A 27 11.46 -5.07 14.74
C GLU A 27 11.44 -6.18 13.76
N LYS A 28 11.11 -5.86 12.52
CA LYS A 28 11.10 -6.82 11.55
C LYS A 28 12.32 -7.59 11.48
N PHE A 29 13.35 -7.16 11.83
CA PHE A 29 14.50 -8.00 11.92
C PHE A 29 15.31 -7.64 13.11
#